data_e1938ca127900fa5e6554b0b8b6fde6f
#
_entry.id   e1938ca127900fa5e6554b0b8b6fde6f
#
_cell.length_a   1.000
_cell.length_b   1.000
_cell.length_c   1.000
_cell.angle_alpha   90.00
_cell.angle_beta   90.00
_cell.angle_gamma   90.00
#
_symmetry.space_group_name_H-M   'P 1'
#
loop_
_entity.id
_entity.type
_entity.pdbx_description
1 polymer ?
#
loop_
_entity_poly.entity_id
_entity_poly.type
_entity_poly.pdbx_seq_one_letter_code
_entity_poly.pdbx_strand_id
1 'polypeptide(L)'
;MTTYEQLLADCIRWAKEAGRIQLELFRSDRLDIEAKFNDSDVVTNADKASEKAIISEIRRAYPEHSVLSEEAGCDKRMNDWLWVIDPLDGTTNYSSGLPNFCVSIGVQHKGQTVVGVVYAPYLGEIFTAVRGKGAFLNNRPIRCSMKTDIHKAVVSTGFPVDKDRT
;
A
#
# COMPACT_ATOMS: atom_id res chain seq x y z
N MET A 1 18.47 -18.13 -2.13
CA MET A 1 17.80 -17.45 -1.00
C MET A 1 17.40 -16.06 -1.43
N THR A 2 16.15 -15.69 -1.28
CA THR A 2 15.67 -14.33 -1.57
C THR A 2 16.23 -13.35 -0.54
N THR A 3 16.88 -12.27 -0.98
CA THR A 3 17.39 -11.25 -0.08
C THR A 3 16.34 -10.16 0.17
N TYR A 4 16.45 -9.40 1.26
CA TYR A 4 15.54 -8.29 1.52
C TYR A 4 15.65 -7.18 0.47
N GLU A 5 16.83 -7.01 -0.13
CA GLU A 5 17.05 -6.08 -1.25
C GLU A 5 16.30 -6.49 -2.50
N GLN A 6 16.23 -7.80 -2.79
CA GLN A 6 15.45 -8.30 -3.92
C GLN A 6 13.97 -8.08 -3.68
N LEU A 7 13.45 -8.37 -2.47
CA LEU A 7 12.08 -8.11 -2.09
C LEU A 7 11.74 -6.62 -2.20
N LEU A 8 12.64 -5.73 -1.75
CA LEU A 8 12.47 -4.29 -1.87
C LEU A 8 12.37 -3.85 -3.34
N ALA A 9 13.27 -4.35 -4.20
CA ALA A 9 13.26 -4.03 -5.62
C ALA A 9 11.95 -4.46 -6.30
N ASP A 10 11.43 -5.63 -5.95
CA ASP A 10 10.17 -6.15 -6.44
C ASP A 10 8.99 -5.30 -5.93
N CYS A 11 8.92 -4.97 -4.62
CA CYS A 11 7.90 -4.08 -4.06
C CYS A 11 7.88 -2.72 -4.78
N ILE A 12 9.04 -2.10 -5.02
CA ILE A 12 9.15 -0.82 -5.72
C ILE A 12 8.59 -0.91 -7.14
N ARG A 13 8.96 -1.97 -7.87
CA ARG A 13 8.51 -2.17 -9.25
C ARG A 13 6.99 -2.33 -9.31
N TRP A 14 6.43 -3.17 -8.44
CA TRP A 14 4.99 -3.45 -8.43
C TRP A 14 4.17 -2.28 -7.90
N ALA A 15 4.65 -1.57 -6.88
CA ALA A 15 4.00 -0.36 -6.41
C ALA A 15 3.95 0.73 -7.51
N LYS A 16 5.02 0.88 -8.30
CA LYS A 16 5.04 1.82 -9.44
C LYS A 16 4.08 1.41 -10.55
N GLU A 17 3.96 0.11 -10.85
CA GLU A 17 3.00 -0.38 -11.85
C GLU A 17 1.56 -0.15 -11.40
N ALA A 18 1.22 -0.46 -10.14
CA ALA A 18 -0.08 -0.15 -9.56
C ALA A 18 -0.36 1.37 -9.58
N GLY A 19 0.61 2.19 -9.19
CA GLY A 19 0.49 3.65 -9.24
C GLY A 19 0.28 4.20 -10.65
N ARG A 20 0.87 3.57 -11.68
CA ARG A 20 0.61 3.92 -13.08
C ARG A 20 -0.86 3.66 -13.45
N ILE A 21 -1.40 2.50 -13.05
CA ILE A 21 -2.82 2.16 -13.25
C ILE A 21 -3.72 3.19 -12.56
N GLN A 22 -3.40 3.56 -11.32
CA GLN A 22 -4.15 4.56 -10.57
C GLN A 22 -4.15 5.92 -11.29
N LEU A 23 -2.98 6.39 -11.75
CA LEU A 23 -2.88 7.68 -12.46
C LEU A 23 -3.65 7.70 -13.79
N GLU A 24 -3.72 6.58 -14.50
CA GLU A 24 -4.47 6.47 -15.76
C GLU A 24 -6.00 6.54 -15.56
N LEU A 25 -6.50 6.12 -14.39
CA LEU A 25 -7.91 6.12 -14.06
C LEU A 25 -8.32 7.33 -13.22
N PHE A 26 -7.38 7.98 -12.53
CA PHE A 26 -7.66 9.13 -11.66
C PHE A 26 -8.32 10.28 -12.42
N ARG A 27 -9.50 10.71 -11.97
CA ARG A 27 -10.30 11.77 -12.61
C ARG A 27 -10.64 11.52 -14.08
N SER A 28 -10.64 10.26 -14.50
CA SER A 28 -11.01 9.89 -15.87
C SER A 28 -12.47 9.45 -15.96
N ASP A 29 -13.07 9.58 -17.15
CA ASP A 29 -14.42 9.07 -17.43
C ASP A 29 -14.49 7.52 -17.39
N ARG A 30 -13.34 6.85 -17.26
CA ARG A 30 -13.25 5.39 -17.13
C ARG A 30 -13.23 4.91 -15.68
N LEU A 31 -13.22 5.84 -14.72
CA LEU A 31 -13.28 5.48 -13.31
C LEU A 31 -14.68 4.98 -12.97
N ASP A 32 -14.76 3.75 -12.49
CA ASP A 32 -15.97 3.12 -12.00
C ASP A 32 -15.90 2.97 -10.48
N ILE A 33 -16.95 3.35 -9.78
CA ILE A 33 -17.02 3.41 -8.32
C ILE A 33 -18.18 2.54 -7.86
N GLU A 34 -17.90 1.57 -7.00
CA GLU A 34 -18.89 0.69 -6.40
C GLU A 34 -18.92 0.89 -4.87
N ALA A 35 -20.10 0.93 -4.25
CA ALA A 35 -20.24 0.89 -2.79
C ALA A 35 -19.96 -0.52 -2.27
N LYS A 36 -19.20 -0.65 -1.17
CA LYS A 36 -18.94 -1.93 -0.46
C LYS A 36 -20.08 -2.24 0.52
N PHE A 37 -20.02 -1.63 1.70
CA PHE A 37 -20.98 -1.89 2.79
C PHE A 37 -21.97 -0.73 3.00
N ASN A 38 -21.56 0.48 2.67
CA ASN A 38 -22.37 1.71 2.75
C ASN A 38 -21.87 2.73 1.74
N ASP A 39 -22.60 3.83 1.57
CA ASP A 39 -22.29 4.88 0.58
C ASP A 39 -20.93 5.58 0.81
N SER A 40 -20.34 5.40 1.99
CA SER A 40 -19.04 6.00 2.35
C SER A 40 -17.87 5.01 2.20
N ASP A 41 -18.16 3.72 2.09
CA ASP A 41 -17.16 2.65 1.89
C ASP A 41 -17.21 2.22 0.42
N VAL A 42 -16.24 2.68 -0.34
CA VAL A 42 -16.21 2.51 -1.80
C VAL A 42 -15.00 1.72 -2.26
N VAL A 43 -15.16 1.01 -3.36
CA VAL A 43 -14.09 0.39 -4.12
C VAL A 43 -14.18 0.87 -5.57
N THR A 44 -13.04 1.03 -6.22
CA THR A 44 -13.02 1.41 -7.63
C THR A 44 -12.40 0.32 -8.50
N ASN A 45 -12.60 0.44 -9.81
CA ASN A 45 -11.90 -0.42 -10.76
C ASN A 45 -10.37 -0.21 -10.72
N ALA A 46 -9.89 0.93 -10.19
CA ALA A 46 -8.46 1.16 -9.95
C ALA A 46 -7.91 0.30 -8.81
N ASP A 47 -8.67 0.13 -7.70
CA ASP A 47 -8.32 -0.78 -6.59
C ASP A 47 -8.16 -2.20 -7.13
N LYS A 48 -9.19 -2.71 -7.79
CA LYS A 48 -9.23 -4.08 -8.35
C LYS A 48 -8.11 -4.32 -9.36
N ALA A 49 -7.84 -3.37 -10.25
CA ALA A 49 -6.77 -3.48 -11.25
C ALA A 49 -5.37 -3.43 -10.63
N SER A 50 -5.15 -2.54 -9.65
CA SER A 50 -3.90 -2.43 -8.90
C SER A 50 -3.61 -3.70 -8.10
N GLU A 51 -4.62 -4.21 -7.39
CA GLU A 51 -4.52 -5.46 -6.63
C GLU A 51 -4.14 -6.63 -7.53
N LYS A 52 -4.88 -6.82 -8.63
CA LYS A 52 -4.62 -7.89 -9.59
C LYS A 52 -3.19 -7.82 -10.14
N ALA A 53 -2.71 -6.62 -10.47
CA ALA A 53 -1.35 -6.42 -10.97
C ALA A 53 -0.30 -6.86 -9.93
N ILE A 54 -0.44 -6.43 -8.66
CA ILE A 54 0.51 -6.79 -7.59
C ILE A 54 0.46 -8.28 -7.29
N ILE A 55 -0.75 -8.85 -7.04
CA ILE A 55 -0.92 -10.24 -6.64
C ILE A 55 -0.41 -11.20 -7.73
N SER A 56 -0.69 -10.91 -9.02
CA SER A 56 -0.22 -11.76 -10.11
C SER A 56 1.31 -11.83 -10.17
N GLU A 57 2.01 -10.73 -9.92
CA GLU A 57 3.48 -10.70 -9.88
C GLU A 57 4.03 -11.42 -8.65
N ILE A 58 3.41 -11.28 -7.48
CA ILE A 58 3.79 -12.04 -6.29
C ILE A 58 3.63 -13.54 -6.55
N ARG A 59 2.52 -13.97 -7.11
CA ARG A 59 2.27 -15.39 -7.40
C ARG A 59 3.26 -15.95 -8.41
N ARG A 60 3.67 -15.15 -9.39
CA ARG A 60 4.68 -15.55 -10.37
C ARG A 60 6.07 -15.69 -9.76
N ALA A 61 6.47 -14.72 -8.90
CA ALA A 61 7.84 -14.67 -8.35
C ALA A 61 7.98 -15.48 -7.05
N TYR A 62 6.92 -15.57 -6.25
CA TYR A 62 6.90 -16.16 -4.91
C TYR A 62 5.64 -17.02 -4.69
N PRO A 63 5.45 -18.12 -5.46
CA PRO A 63 4.21 -18.90 -5.46
C PRO A 63 3.82 -19.48 -4.10
N GLU A 64 4.81 -19.73 -3.23
CA GLU A 64 4.60 -20.33 -1.91
C GLU A 64 4.33 -19.30 -0.81
N HIS A 65 4.50 -17.99 -1.08
CA HIS A 65 4.28 -16.96 -0.06
C HIS A 65 2.79 -16.70 0.17
N SER A 66 2.40 -16.43 1.42
CA SER A 66 1.08 -15.96 1.78
C SER A 66 0.87 -14.51 1.31
N VAL A 67 -0.38 -14.16 1.00
CA VAL A 67 -0.79 -12.80 0.66
C VAL A 67 -2.01 -12.44 1.48
N LEU A 68 -1.97 -11.26 2.08
CA LEU A 68 -3.09 -10.57 2.71
C LEU A 68 -3.30 -9.26 1.96
N SER A 69 -4.44 -9.10 1.32
CA SER A 69 -4.82 -7.89 0.60
C SER A 69 -6.15 -7.38 1.11
N GLU A 70 -6.38 -6.08 1.00
CA GLU A 70 -7.62 -5.45 1.49
C GLU A 70 -8.84 -6.02 0.77
N GLU A 71 -8.80 -6.14 -0.56
CA GLU A 71 -9.95 -6.55 -1.36
C GLU A 71 -10.06 -8.08 -1.50
N ALA A 72 -8.95 -8.77 -1.78
CA ALA A 72 -8.95 -10.22 -1.98
C ALA A 72 -8.92 -11.03 -0.67
N GLY A 73 -8.68 -10.37 0.48
CA GLY A 73 -8.56 -11.04 1.76
C GLY A 73 -7.25 -11.81 1.91
N CYS A 74 -7.29 -12.92 2.67
CA CYS A 74 -6.10 -13.69 3.03
C CYS A 74 -6.00 -15.00 2.23
N ASP A 75 -4.98 -15.13 1.38
CA ASP A 75 -4.55 -16.40 0.79
C ASP A 75 -3.34 -16.93 1.56
N LYS A 76 -3.61 -17.77 2.56
CA LYS A 76 -2.61 -18.31 3.47
C LYS A 76 -1.92 -19.55 2.90
N ARG A 77 -0.60 -19.56 2.88
CA ARG A 77 0.26 -20.67 2.49
C ARG A 77 1.01 -21.23 3.70
N MET A 78 1.54 -22.42 3.58
CA MET A 78 2.28 -23.12 4.65
C MET A 78 3.75 -22.69 4.66
N ASN A 79 4.01 -21.37 4.83
CA ASN A 79 5.35 -20.85 5.02
C ASN A 79 5.37 -19.57 5.87
N ASP A 80 6.58 -19.08 6.18
CA ASP A 80 6.82 -17.96 7.10
C ASP A 80 6.73 -16.58 6.42
N TRP A 81 6.47 -16.50 5.11
CA TRP A 81 6.44 -15.26 4.35
C TRP A 81 5.01 -14.79 4.14
N LEU A 82 4.75 -13.52 4.40
CA LEU A 82 3.46 -12.87 4.19
C LEU A 82 3.66 -11.52 3.51
N TRP A 83 2.97 -11.32 2.39
CA TRP A 83 2.80 -10.03 1.75
C TRP A 83 1.52 -9.39 2.29
N VAL A 84 1.63 -8.16 2.78
CA VAL A 84 0.49 -7.35 3.26
C VAL A 84 0.34 -6.19 2.30
N ILE A 85 -0.82 -6.09 1.63
CA ILE A 85 -1.03 -5.18 0.52
C ILE A 85 -2.28 -4.37 0.75
N ASP A 86 -2.15 -3.06 0.63
CA ASP A 86 -3.24 -2.15 0.34
C ASP A 86 -2.97 -1.58 -1.06
N PRO A 87 -3.74 -2.03 -2.07
CA PRO A 87 -3.47 -1.68 -3.46
C PRO A 87 -3.80 -0.23 -3.79
N LEU A 88 -4.73 0.40 -3.06
CA LEU A 88 -5.08 1.81 -3.16
C LEU A 88 -5.57 2.33 -1.81
N ASP A 89 -4.63 2.72 -0.92
CA ASP A 89 -4.95 3.42 0.33
C ASP A 89 -5.45 4.82 0.02
N GLY A 90 -6.60 5.17 0.60
CA GLY A 90 -7.28 6.44 0.38
C GLY A 90 -8.29 6.42 -0.77
N THR A 91 -9.01 5.32 -0.98
CA THR A 91 -10.04 5.14 -2.02
C THR A 91 -11.10 6.24 -1.98
N THR A 92 -11.52 6.68 -0.80
CA THR A 92 -12.47 7.81 -0.65
C THR A 92 -11.89 9.12 -1.22
N ASN A 93 -10.62 9.42 -0.95
CA ASN A 93 -9.95 10.58 -1.54
C ASN A 93 -9.85 10.44 -3.05
N TYR A 94 -9.43 9.27 -3.51
CA TYR A 94 -9.25 8.95 -4.92
C TYR A 94 -10.56 9.11 -5.69
N SER A 95 -11.65 8.48 -5.24
CA SER A 95 -12.97 8.56 -5.87
C SER A 95 -13.55 9.97 -5.88
N SER A 96 -13.22 10.78 -4.86
CA SER A 96 -13.59 12.20 -4.78
C SER A 96 -12.65 13.12 -5.57
N GLY A 97 -11.67 12.59 -6.27
CA GLY A 97 -10.69 13.37 -7.03
C GLY A 97 -9.67 14.12 -6.18
N LEU A 98 -9.47 13.74 -4.91
CA LEU A 98 -8.43 14.30 -4.06
C LEU A 98 -7.13 13.51 -4.26
N PRO A 99 -5.97 14.18 -4.54
CA PRO A 99 -4.72 13.51 -4.89
C PRO A 99 -3.94 13.01 -3.66
N ASN A 100 -4.63 12.48 -2.67
CA ASN A 100 -4.06 11.94 -1.43
C ASN A 100 -4.39 10.46 -1.32
N PHE A 101 -3.64 9.66 -2.05
CA PHE A 101 -3.77 8.21 -2.10
C PHE A 101 -2.40 7.57 -2.38
N CYS A 102 -2.25 6.29 -2.03
CA CYS A 102 -1.00 5.57 -2.23
C CYS A 102 -1.21 4.07 -2.45
N VAL A 103 -0.13 3.40 -2.84
CA VAL A 103 0.03 1.94 -2.81
C VAL A 103 0.86 1.59 -1.59
N SER A 104 0.44 0.65 -0.79
CA SER A 104 1.19 0.15 0.36
C SER A 104 1.50 -1.34 0.21
N ILE A 105 2.77 -1.72 0.32
CA ILE A 105 3.24 -3.11 0.25
C ILE A 105 4.19 -3.37 1.40
N GLY A 106 3.82 -4.27 2.30
CA GLY A 106 4.66 -4.79 3.37
C GLY A 106 5.02 -6.25 3.14
N VAL A 107 6.25 -6.65 3.48
CA VAL A 107 6.66 -8.05 3.49
C VAL A 107 7.05 -8.43 4.91
N GLN A 108 6.44 -9.49 5.41
CA GLN A 108 6.75 -10.09 6.71
C GLN A 108 7.47 -11.43 6.52
N HIS A 109 8.39 -11.70 7.43
CA HIS A 109 9.03 -12.98 7.59
C HIS A 109 8.97 -13.40 9.05
N LYS A 110 8.37 -14.56 9.33
CA LYS A 110 8.16 -15.05 10.71
C LYS A 110 7.43 -14.05 11.61
N GLY A 111 6.38 -13.42 11.07
CA GLY A 111 5.58 -12.42 11.79
C GLY A 111 6.25 -11.05 11.99
N GLN A 112 7.44 -10.82 11.43
CA GLN A 112 8.14 -9.55 11.53
C GLN A 112 8.21 -8.86 10.18
N THR A 113 7.80 -7.59 10.10
CA THR A 113 7.96 -6.79 8.88
C THR A 113 9.45 -6.57 8.60
N VAL A 114 9.87 -6.97 7.40
CA VAL A 114 11.28 -6.89 6.95
C VAL A 114 11.49 -5.91 5.81
N VAL A 115 10.47 -5.67 4.99
CA VAL A 115 10.46 -4.68 3.91
C VAL A 115 9.14 -3.93 3.92
N GLY A 116 9.16 -2.65 3.63
CA GLY A 116 7.98 -1.82 3.43
C GLY A 116 8.20 -0.81 2.30
N VAL A 117 7.16 -0.63 1.49
CA VAL A 117 7.09 0.38 0.43
C VAL A 117 5.74 1.06 0.48
N VAL A 118 5.73 2.39 0.48
CA VAL A 118 4.53 3.21 0.27
C VAL A 118 4.83 4.14 -0.90
N TYR A 119 4.00 4.08 -1.94
CA TYR A 119 4.16 4.91 -3.13
C TYR A 119 2.94 5.80 -3.35
N ALA A 120 3.13 7.10 -3.25
CA ALA A 120 2.12 8.13 -3.57
C ALA A 120 2.34 8.61 -5.03
N PRO A 121 1.62 8.03 -6.00
CA PRO A 121 1.96 8.21 -7.42
C PRO A 121 1.71 9.63 -7.90
N TYR A 122 0.68 10.32 -7.39
CA TYR A 122 0.37 11.68 -7.78
C TYR A 122 1.45 12.68 -7.31
N LEU A 123 2.06 12.42 -6.15
CA LEU A 123 3.14 13.24 -5.59
C LEU A 123 4.52 12.84 -6.14
N GLY A 124 4.63 11.68 -6.78
CA GLY A 124 5.92 11.13 -7.21
C GLY A 124 6.82 10.76 -6.03
N GLU A 125 6.22 10.44 -4.87
CA GLU A 125 6.92 10.11 -3.63
C GLU A 125 6.89 8.62 -3.36
N ILE A 126 8.07 8.02 -3.18
CA ILE A 126 8.19 6.62 -2.76
C ILE A 126 8.97 6.53 -1.46
N PHE A 127 8.30 6.03 -0.43
CA PHE A 127 8.86 5.70 0.87
C PHE A 127 9.28 4.24 0.88
N THR A 128 10.48 3.96 1.33
CA THR A 128 11.01 2.60 1.39
C THR A 128 11.72 2.34 2.70
N ALA A 129 11.61 1.12 3.21
CA ALA A 129 12.36 0.70 4.37
C ALA A 129 12.74 -0.79 4.29
N VAL A 130 13.92 -1.11 4.78
CA VAL A 130 14.38 -2.47 5.03
C VAL A 130 14.80 -2.57 6.49
N ARG A 131 14.38 -3.64 7.15
CA ARG A 131 14.71 -3.88 8.55
C ARG A 131 16.21 -3.78 8.80
N GLY A 132 16.61 -2.90 9.74
CA GLY A 132 18.01 -2.64 10.09
C GLY A 132 18.76 -1.73 9.13
N LYS A 133 18.14 -1.22 8.04
CA LYS A 133 18.82 -0.37 7.05
C LYS A 133 18.24 1.06 6.97
N GLY A 134 17.27 1.39 7.84
CA GLY A 134 16.65 2.70 7.89
C GLY A 134 15.51 2.87 6.88
N ALA A 135 15.03 4.12 6.76
CA ALA A 135 13.93 4.52 5.89
C ALA A 135 14.37 5.63 4.94
N PHE A 136 13.74 5.66 3.75
CA PHE A 136 14.12 6.56 2.67
C PHE A 136 12.87 7.11 1.98
N LEU A 137 12.95 8.36 1.53
CA LEU A 137 12.03 9.00 0.59
C LEU A 137 12.79 9.31 -0.70
N ASN A 138 12.35 8.74 -1.81
CA ASN A 138 13.00 8.91 -3.12
C ASN A 138 14.53 8.68 -3.02
N ASN A 139 14.93 7.61 -2.35
CA ASN A 139 16.33 7.22 -2.06
C ASN A 139 17.11 8.18 -1.13
N ARG A 140 16.47 9.19 -0.55
CA ARG A 140 17.09 10.07 0.43
C ARG A 140 16.75 9.59 1.85
N PRO A 141 17.71 9.40 2.74
CA PRO A 141 17.43 8.97 4.11
C PRO A 141 16.49 9.93 4.83
N ILE A 142 15.50 9.38 5.54
CA ILE A 142 14.57 10.13 6.37
C ILE A 142 14.67 9.68 7.82
N ARG A 143 14.30 10.59 8.75
CA ARG A 143 14.23 10.33 10.18
C ARG A 143 13.01 11.01 10.78
N CYS A 144 12.54 10.48 11.91
CA CYS A 144 11.51 11.14 12.70
C CYS A 144 12.00 12.51 13.17
N SER A 145 11.07 13.45 13.36
CA SER A 145 11.38 14.75 13.96
C SER A 145 11.86 14.57 15.40
N MET A 146 12.73 15.46 15.87
CA MET A 146 13.20 15.48 17.26
C MET A 146 12.25 16.21 18.22
N LYS A 147 11.00 16.47 17.79
CA LYS A 147 10.00 17.14 18.63
C LYS A 147 9.53 16.20 19.74
N THR A 148 9.72 16.62 20.99
CA THR A 148 9.28 15.89 22.20
C THR A 148 8.04 16.52 22.84
N ASP A 149 7.69 17.75 22.45
CA ASP A 149 6.55 18.50 22.97
C ASP A 149 5.35 18.35 22.01
N ILE A 150 4.29 17.73 22.47
CA ILE A 150 3.08 17.50 21.68
C ILE A 150 2.38 18.81 21.26
N HIS A 151 2.53 19.89 22.05
CA HIS A 151 1.96 21.21 21.70
C HIS A 151 2.62 21.84 20.46
N LYS A 152 3.78 21.32 20.05
CA LYS A 152 4.52 21.74 18.85
C LYS A 152 4.39 20.74 17.70
N ALA A 153 3.60 19.68 17.89
CA ALA A 153 3.36 18.67 16.87
C ALA A 153 2.15 19.03 16.01
N VAL A 154 2.19 18.60 14.76
CA VAL A 154 0.99 18.47 13.92
C VAL A 154 0.52 17.04 14.05
N VAL A 155 -0.73 16.86 14.44
CA VAL A 155 -1.35 15.53 14.62
C VAL A 155 -2.49 15.41 13.62
N SER A 156 -2.54 14.26 12.95
CA SER A 156 -3.68 13.89 12.10
C SER A 156 -4.19 12.51 12.50
N THR A 157 -5.48 12.26 12.28
CA THR A 157 -6.11 10.97 12.52
C THR A 157 -7.11 10.67 11.41
N GLY A 158 -7.37 9.40 11.19
CA GLY A 158 -8.48 8.90 10.38
C GLY A 158 -9.48 8.17 11.26
N PHE A 159 -10.73 8.13 10.82
CA PHE A 159 -11.77 7.36 11.49
C PHE A 159 -12.19 6.21 10.57
N PRO A 160 -12.48 5.01 11.12
CA PRO A 160 -13.03 3.94 10.33
C PRO A 160 -14.40 4.35 9.77
N VAL A 161 -14.73 3.83 8.59
CA VAL A 161 -16.02 4.09 7.93
C VAL A 161 -17.17 3.50 8.75
N ASP A 162 -16.94 2.36 9.37
CA ASP A 162 -17.89 1.71 10.29
C ASP A 162 -17.67 2.23 11.72
N LYS A 163 -18.54 3.14 12.15
CA LYS A 163 -18.49 3.76 13.48
C LYS A 163 -18.96 2.86 14.61
N ASP A 164 -19.58 1.71 14.30
CA ASP A 164 -20.15 0.79 15.28
C ASP A 164 -19.17 -0.32 15.71
N ARG A 165 -17.93 -0.29 15.21
CA ARG A 165 -16.85 -1.23 15.56
C ARG A 165 -15.85 -0.67 16.57
N THR A 166 -16.29 0.11 17.54
CA THR A 166 -15.48 0.50 18.70
C THR A 166 -15.80 -0.37 19.92
#